data_6db3b0b06937b526212a80d898bb52a7
#
_entry.id   6db3b0b06937b526212a80d898bb52a7
#
_cell.length_a   1.000
_cell.length_b   1.000
_cell.length_c   1.000
_cell.angle_alpha   90.00
_cell.angle_beta   90.00
_cell.angle_gamma   90.00
#
_symmetry.space_group_name_H-M   'P 1'
#
loop_
_entity.id
_entity.type
_entity.pdbx_description
1 polymer ?
#
loop_
_entity_poly.entity_id
_entity_poly.type
_entity_poly.pdbx_seq_one_letter_code
_entity_poly.pdbx_strand_id
1 'polypeptide(L)'
;MKHVYLVVLSAAVLLGCEKDPGTAGTGTGQTGHRQSLVLPDVSELNAGTTVLNTHQGLEGRSTLTPIAGTYVQLGSDVTMETKPVYPRFASTGAGDYVMFYHYGNSSTWAGNECEMLRSDDLVNWKNYRKLFTVTPITDCMGQSNKRGYAGAHPLLLKNGNLLVVASTRAISSYRDRNADNGLSIRISEDGGYSWSEENLVLMGTNWEPMPVLLPSGRIQIYYTDSKKMTGTSVEVSSGSSYIYSDDNGKTWLPADPSRHLRAFAQVRCVEGANTIMTDQMPAVIALNGSRKLAAAAESFIGGVDYISYISLAYSDENGDWGEPDEDGVLPADRNSNFVEGCAPYLVQFPSGETVLSYNDDNVFVMRLGNSECRDFGEAVKVFDQSAATGKGFWGSLYCFDSHRMVAGIGGSGGVLQIGQFYLNHCITAASRSVNMDGNNTEWRNTDEALYICSLGETKALVRMASDKDNVYVLFDVKDKDISKDDYVTVFFADPEKTNLSRAVRVKASCMGLKNSGPMAGTWKEANVGAAVSASYDGTPSLNVDEDNGYVVEISIPKSSLPVRNGKVLANVALFDIKNGGEDAIVPTTESGTEKWISVTLD
;
A
#
# COMPACT_ATOMS: atom_id res chain seq x y z
N MET A 1 9.03 45.50 -22.65
CA MET A 1 9.24 45.77 -21.23
C MET A 1 9.74 44.46 -20.62
N LYS A 2 11.02 44.46 -20.27
CA LYS A 2 11.69 43.29 -19.69
C LYS A 2 11.51 43.32 -18.18
N HIS A 3 10.98 42.28 -17.58
CA HIS A 3 11.02 42.10 -16.13
C HIS A 3 12.11 41.10 -15.78
N VAL A 4 13.09 41.61 -15.06
CA VAL A 4 14.19 40.89 -14.47
C VAL A 4 13.71 40.42 -13.10
N TYR A 5 13.75 39.11 -12.83
CA TYR A 5 13.57 38.57 -11.49
C TYR A 5 14.95 38.33 -10.87
N LEU A 6 15.14 38.96 -9.75
CA LEU A 6 16.31 38.89 -8.90
C LEU A 6 16.20 37.63 -8.03
N VAL A 7 17.15 36.71 -8.20
CA VAL A 7 17.30 35.54 -7.32
C VAL A 7 18.20 35.96 -6.17
N VAL A 8 17.68 35.93 -4.95
CA VAL A 8 18.45 36.12 -3.72
C VAL A 8 18.88 34.75 -3.22
N LEU A 9 20.17 34.46 -3.33
CA LEU A 9 20.82 33.33 -2.63
C LEU A 9 21.04 33.74 -1.17
N SER A 10 20.42 33.04 -0.23
CA SER A 10 20.77 33.12 1.19
C SER A 10 21.76 32.01 1.52
N ALA A 11 22.99 32.38 1.79
CA ALA A 11 23.98 31.48 2.37
C ALA A 11 23.69 31.32 3.88
N ALA A 12 23.41 30.10 4.31
CA ALA A 12 23.35 29.76 5.73
C ALA A 12 24.77 29.57 6.29
N VAL A 13 25.15 30.44 7.18
CA VAL A 13 26.36 30.35 7.98
C VAL A 13 26.08 29.46 9.19
N LEU A 14 26.79 28.34 9.27
CA LEU A 14 26.84 27.50 10.47
C LEU A 14 27.62 28.22 11.57
N LEU A 15 26.92 28.73 12.55
CA LEU A 15 27.51 29.14 13.83
C LEU A 15 27.09 28.14 14.89
N GLY A 16 28.05 27.35 15.37
CA GLY A 16 27.88 26.54 16.56
C GLY A 16 27.68 27.42 17.79
N CYS A 17 26.62 27.19 18.53
CA CYS A 17 26.46 27.74 19.86
C CYS A 17 26.78 26.67 20.90
N GLU A 18 27.79 26.96 21.71
CA GLU A 18 28.09 26.25 22.93
C GLU A 18 26.90 26.39 23.91
N LYS A 19 26.56 25.29 24.57
CA LYS A 19 25.54 25.26 25.60
C LYS A 19 26.04 25.95 26.87
N ASP A 20 25.33 26.99 27.28
CA ASP A 20 25.47 27.56 28.61
C ASP A 20 24.71 26.69 29.64
N PRO A 21 25.30 26.28 30.75
CA PRO A 21 24.61 25.49 31.76
C PRO A 21 23.95 26.41 32.80
N GLY A 22 22.63 26.47 32.79
CA GLY A 22 21.96 26.97 33.97
C GLY A 22 20.68 27.76 33.78
N THR A 23 19.58 27.08 33.90
CA THR A 23 18.56 27.39 34.95
C THR A 23 17.55 26.24 34.99
N ALA A 24 17.57 25.50 36.09
CA ALA A 24 16.62 24.46 36.38
C ALA A 24 15.22 25.04 36.57
N GLY A 25 14.35 24.92 35.58
CA GLY A 25 12.92 25.00 35.74
C GLY A 25 12.43 23.68 36.35
N THR A 26 11.83 23.75 37.54
CA THR A 26 11.22 22.61 38.22
C THR A 26 9.92 22.19 37.53
N GLY A 27 10.05 21.58 36.37
CA GLY A 27 9.01 20.72 35.82
C GLY A 27 9.35 19.28 36.23
N THR A 28 8.46 18.61 36.90
CA THR A 28 8.59 17.18 37.23
C THR A 28 8.41 16.34 35.94
N GLY A 29 9.32 16.50 35.00
CA GLY A 29 9.46 15.59 33.88
C GLY A 29 10.22 14.37 34.36
N GLN A 30 9.55 13.27 34.59
CA GLN A 30 10.23 11.99 34.77
C GLN A 30 10.94 11.63 33.48
N THR A 31 12.27 11.77 33.47
CA THR A 31 13.13 11.21 32.44
C THR A 31 13.25 9.69 32.63
N GLY A 32 12.15 8.96 32.53
CA GLY A 32 12.17 7.52 32.39
C GLY A 32 12.71 7.18 30.99
N HIS A 33 13.52 6.14 30.85
CA HIS A 33 13.97 5.66 29.56
C HIS A 33 12.77 5.19 28.74
N ARG A 34 12.26 6.10 27.92
CA ARG A 34 11.15 5.85 27.00
C ARG A 34 11.62 4.92 25.88
N GLN A 35 10.92 3.80 25.66
CA GLN A 35 11.14 2.97 24.50
C GLN A 35 10.58 3.69 23.25
N SER A 36 11.20 3.50 22.10
CA SER A 36 10.62 3.96 20.85
C SER A 36 9.58 2.93 20.37
N LEU A 37 8.32 3.18 20.71
CA LEU A 37 7.19 2.34 20.26
C LEU A 37 6.45 2.94 19.07
N VAL A 38 6.68 4.22 18.78
CA VAL A 38 6.08 4.87 17.62
C VAL A 38 6.65 4.24 16.37
N LEU A 39 5.77 3.82 15.51
CA LEU A 39 5.96 3.13 14.23
C LEU A 39 7.44 2.81 13.95
N PRO A 40 7.88 1.55 14.15
CA PRO A 40 9.28 1.17 13.99
C PRO A 40 9.75 1.44 12.57
N ASP A 41 11.02 1.66 12.38
CA ASP A 41 11.57 1.75 11.05
C ASP A 41 11.64 0.37 10.35
N VAL A 42 11.91 0.37 9.05
CA VAL A 42 11.93 -0.86 8.25
C VAL A 42 13.07 -1.79 8.69
N SER A 43 14.19 -1.24 9.16
CA SER A 43 15.33 -2.03 9.61
C SER A 43 15.01 -2.84 10.87
N GLU A 44 14.27 -2.26 11.80
CA GLU A 44 13.78 -2.96 13.00
C GLU A 44 12.82 -4.10 12.63
N LEU A 45 11.91 -3.87 11.69
CA LEU A 45 10.98 -4.88 11.19
C LEU A 45 11.71 -6.05 10.53
N ASN A 46 12.68 -5.76 9.70
CA ASN A 46 13.48 -6.76 9.00
C ASN A 46 14.37 -7.57 9.96
N ALA A 47 14.77 -6.99 11.08
CA ALA A 47 15.48 -7.70 12.14
C ALA A 47 14.60 -8.68 12.94
N GLY A 48 13.28 -8.70 12.68
CA GLY A 48 12.34 -9.56 13.40
C GLY A 48 12.11 -9.14 14.86
N THR A 49 12.45 -7.90 15.21
CA THR A 49 12.29 -7.35 16.56
C THR A 49 10.88 -6.85 16.83
N THR A 50 10.09 -6.62 15.78
CA THR A 50 8.71 -6.17 15.86
C THR A 50 7.78 -7.27 15.39
N VAL A 51 6.86 -7.68 16.27
CA VAL A 51 5.74 -8.56 15.90
C VAL A 51 4.59 -7.67 15.46
N LEU A 52 4.13 -7.91 14.26
CA LEU A 52 3.00 -7.22 13.70
C LEU A 52 1.76 -8.06 13.86
N ASN A 53 0.61 -7.41 13.81
CA ASN A 53 -0.67 -8.06 13.95
C ASN A 53 -0.82 -9.25 12.99
N THR A 54 -1.15 -10.41 13.52
CA THR A 54 -1.29 -11.68 12.79
C THR A 54 -2.74 -12.16 12.73
N HIS A 55 -3.70 -11.34 13.15
CA HIS A 55 -5.12 -11.71 13.07
C HIS A 55 -5.48 -12.07 11.64
N GLN A 56 -6.25 -13.13 11.54
CA GLN A 56 -6.88 -13.55 10.31
C GLN A 56 -8.38 -13.37 10.42
N GLY A 57 -8.97 -13.07 9.30
CA GLY A 57 -10.41 -12.92 9.21
C GLY A 57 -10.83 -11.47 9.42
N LEU A 58 -11.53 -11.01 8.47
CA LEU A 58 -12.00 -9.64 8.37
C LEU A 58 -13.42 -9.58 8.83
N GLU A 59 -13.63 -8.82 9.86
CA GLU A 59 -14.96 -8.46 10.30
C GLU A 59 -15.53 -7.27 9.52
N GLY A 60 -14.90 -6.92 8.37
CA GLY A 60 -15.26 -5.76 7.54
C GLY A 60 -14.97 -4.42 8.21
N ARG A 61 -14.04 -4.40 9.17
CA ARG A 61 -13.76 -3.26 10.05
C ARG A 61 -12.34 -2.70 9.88
N SER A 62 -11.65 -3.12 8.83
CA SER A 62 -10.30 -2.65 8.54
C SER A 62 -10.32 -1.29 7.85
N THR A 63 -9.28 -0.49 8.08
CA THR A 63 -9.08 0.81 7.42
C THR A 63 -7.62 1.00 7.06
N LEU A 64 -7.36 1.78 6.01
CA LEU A 64 -6.02 2.19 5.61
C LEU A 64 -5.81 3.66 5.98
N THR A 65 -4.76 3.91 6.77
CA THR A 65 -4.38 5.26 7.19
C THR A 65 -3.05 5.63 6.54
N PRO A 66 -2.94 6.79 5.84
CA PRO A 66 -1.66 7.28 5.35
C PRO A 66 -0.65 7.43 6.49
N ILE A 67 0.60 7.03 6.28
CA ILE A 67 1.66 7.21 7.27
C ILE A 67 2.28 8.59 7.09
N ALA A 68 2.17 9.43 8.11
CA ALA A 68 2.70 10.78 8.10
C ALA A 68 4.20 10.82 7.80
N GLY A 69 4.61 11.76 6.92
CA GLY A 69 6.01 11.97 6.56
C GLY A 69 6.59 10.96 5.55
N THR A 70 5.77 10.08 4.96
CA THR A 70 6.23 9.08 3.98
C THR A 70 5.90 9.41 2.52
N TYR A 71 5.08 10.44 2.29
CA TYR A 71 4.77 10.88 0.93
C TYR A 71 5.96 11.60 0.31
N VAL A 72 6.38 11.14 -0.87
CA VAL A 72 7.49 11.74 -1.63
C VAL A 72 7.15 11.82 -3.12
N GLN A 73 7.74 12.81 -3.77
CA GLN A 73 7.73 12.97 -5.22
C GLN A 73 9.16 12.83 -5.73
N LEU A 74 9.40 11.83 -6.57
CA LEU A 74 10.71 11.60 -7.15
C LEU A 74 10.75 12.21 -8.55
N GLY A 75 11.49 13.28 -8.69
CA GLY A 75 11.74 13.99 -9.94
C GLY A 75 13.06 13.58 -10.60
N SER A 76 13.54 14.40 -11.53
CA SER A 76 14.77 14.16 -12.30
C SER A 76 16.07 14.23 -11.49
N ASP A 77 16.01 14.62 -10.25
CA ASP A 77 17.11 14.56 -9.27
C ASP A 77 17.36 13.13 -8.77
N VAL A 78 16.32 12.27 -8.82
CA VAL A 78 16.39 10.86 -8.42
C VAL A 78 16.20 9.94 -9.63
N THR A 79 15.23 10.21 -10.49
CA THR A 79 15.00 9.47 -11.74
C THR A 79 15.90 10.04 -12.84
N MET A 80 16.55 9.18 -13.61
CA MET A 80 17.47 9.64 -14.67
C MET A 80 16.75 10.32 -15.84
N GLU A 81 15.46 10.11 -15.98
CA GLU A 81 14.71 10.54 -17.14
C GLU A 81 13.39 11.21 -16.76
N THR A 82 12.86 12.00 -17.67
CA THR A 82 11.56 12.63 -17.52
C THR A 82 10.42 11.66 -17.81
N LYS A 83 9.30 11.81 -17.09
CA LYS A 83 8.07 11.01 -17.23
C LYS A 83 8.23 9.53 -16.89
N PRO A 84 8.76 9.19 -15.70
CA PRO A 84 8.77 7.83 -15.23
C PRO A 84 7.35 7.33 -14.96
N VAL A 85 7.06 6.08 -15.32
CA VAL A 85 5.76 5.43 -15.16
C VAL A 85 5.91 3.96 -14.78
N TYR A 86 4.84 3.31 -14.34
CA TYR A 86 4.82 1.91 -13.92
C TYR A 86 5.78 1.60 -12.77
N PRO A 87 5.75 2.30 -11.63
CA PRO A 87 6.54 1.89 -10.47
C PRO A 87 6.12 0.48 -10.02
N ARG A 88 7.09 -0.40 -9.74
CA ARG A 88 6.87 -1.76 -9.26
C ARG A 88 7.91 -2.09 -8.20
N PHE A 89 7.46 -2.54 -7.04
CA PHE A 89 8.27 -2.70 -5.84
C PHE A 89 8.53 -4.16 -5.52
N ALA A 90 9.67 -4.45 -4.89
CA ALA A 90 9.94 -5.71 -4.21
C ALA A 90 10.96 -5.51 -3.08
N SER A 91 10.90 -6.37 -2.05
CA SER A 91 12.01 -6.57 -1.12
C SER A 91 13.15 -7.27 -1.83
N THR A 92 14.38 -6.95 -1.47
CA THR A 92 15.57 -7.68 -1.94
C THR A 92 15.83 -8.96 -1.14
N GLY A 93 15.11 -9.14 -0.02
CA GLY A 93 15.38 -10.19 0.96
C GLY A 93 16.57 -9.91 1.88
N ALA A 94 17.29 -8.81 1.69
CA ALA A 94 18.47 -8.42 2.47
C ALA A 94 18.24 -7.21 3.39
N GLY A 95 16.99 -6.79 3.51
CA GLY A 95 16.59 -5.70 4.41
C GLY A 95 16.37 -4.36 3.72
N ASP A 96 16.46 -4.33 2.41
CA ASP A 96 16.17 -3.17 1.58
C ASP A 96 15.19 -3.51 0.45
N TYR A 97 14.84 -2.50 -0.34
CA TYR A 97 13.82 -2.58 -1.37
C TYR A 97 14.35 -2.06 -2.70
N VAL A 98 13.77 -2.60 -3.76
CA VAL A 98 13.97 -2.10 -5.13
C VAL A 98 12.64 -1.64 -5.69
N MET A 99 12.71 -0.61 -6.51
CA MET A 99 11.60 -0.16 -7.35
C MET A 99 12.09 -0.07 -8.79
N PHE A 100 11.32 -0.69 -9.68
CA PHE A 100 11.52 -0.56 -11.12
C PHE A 100 10.46 0.37 -11.70
N TYR A 101 10.83 1.11 -12.69
CA TYR A 101 9.94 1.91 -13.52
C TYR A 101 10.47 1.95 -14.95
N HIS A 102 9.64 2.33 -15.89
CA HIS A 102 10.11 2.64 -17.23
C HIS A 102 9.77 4.07 -17.62
N TYR A 103 10.49 4.56 -18.59
CA TYR A 103 10.25 5.86 -19.18
C TYR A 103 10.38 5.75 -20.68
N GLY A 104 9.86 6.74 -21.38
CA GLY A 104 10.03 6.78 -22.79
C GLY A 104 9.12 7.72 -23.56
N ASN A 105 9.36 7.75 -24.84
CA ASN A 105 8.57 8.54 -25.74
C ASN A 105 7.19 7.91 -25.93
N SER A 106 6.18 8.53 -25.30
CA SER A 106 4.78 8.10 -25.38
C SER A 106 4.23 7.99 -26.81
N SER A 107 4.90 8.59 -27.79
CA SER A 107 4.45 8.52 -29.20
C SER A 107 4.63 7.14 -29.83
N THR A 108 5.48 6.29 -29.29
CA THR A 108 5.77 4.98 -29.88
C THR A 108 5.10 3.80 -29.19
N TRP A 109 4.73 3.91 -27.90
CA TRP A 109 4.20 2.82 -27.07
C TRP A 109 5.04 1.53 -27.08
N ALA A 110 6.22 1.58 -27.69
CA ALA A 110 7.08 0.42 -27.87
C ALA A 110 7.90 0.10 -26.63
N GLY A 111 7.78 0.92 -25.60
CA GLY A 111 8.65 0.89 -24.45
C GLY A 111 10.01 1.47 -24.79
N ASN A 112 10.82 1.70 -23.80
CA ASN A 112 12.13 2.28 -24.03
C ASN A 112 13.17 1.65 -23.13
N GLU A 113 13.27 2.08 -21.90
CA GLU A 113 14.26 1.58 -20.96
C GLU A 113 13.63 1.42 -19.58
N CYS A 114 14.20 0.53 -18.78
CA CYS A 114 13.75 0.33 -17.41
C CYS A 114 14.90 0.58 -16.44
N GLU A 115 14.60 1.37 -15.44
CA GLU A 115 15.52 1.73 -14.37
C GLU A 115 15.13 1.07 -13.05
N MET A 116 16.13 0.97 -12.17
CA MET A 116 16.00 0.46 -10.83
C MET A 116 16.45 1.52 -9.83
N LEU A 117 15.62 1.79 -8.84
CA LEU A 117 15.97 2.54 -7.63
C LEU A 117 16.06 1.59 -6.44
N ARG A 118 16.82 2.01 -5.41
CA ARG A 118 16.93 1.29 -4.13
C ARG A 118 16.54 2.20 -2.98
N SER A 119 16.01 1.60 -1.92
CA SER A 119 15.66 2.29 -0.68
C SER A 119 15.73 1.32 0.50
N ASP A 120 16.18 1.81 1.65
CA ASP A 120 16.18 1.08 2.90
C ASP A 120 14.86 1.26 3.68
N ASP A 121 14.07 2.29 3.35
CA ASP A 121 12.89 2.72 4.12
C ASP A 121 11.63 3.00 3.27
N LEU A 122 11.71 2.80 1.93
CA LEU A 122 10.63 3.09 0.98
C LEU A 122 10.23 4.59 0.92
N VAL A 123 11.05 5.48 1.46
CA VAL A 123 10.90 6.94 1.43
C VAL A 123 12.08 7.57 0.71
N ASN A 124 13.29 7.21 1.14
CA ASN A 124 14.55 7.74 0.60
C ASN A 124 15.06 6.85 -0.53
N TRP A 125 14.75 7.23 -1.76
CA TRP A 125 15.12 6.48 -2.95
C TRP A 125 16.39 7.02 -3.59
N LYS A 126 17.24 6.11 -4.04
CA LYS A 126 18.48 6.44 -4.76
C LYS A 126 18.45 5.78 -6.12
N ASN A 127 18.87 6.50 -7.15
CA ASN A 127 19.11 5.91 -8.46
C ASN A 127 20.20 4.85 -8.33
N TYR A 128 19.95 3.70 -8.91
CA TYR A 128 20.88 2.61 -8.85
C TYR A 128 21.45 2.26 -10.22
N ARG A 129 20.61 1.88 -11.18
CA ARG A 129 21.04 1.56 -12.56
C ARG A 129 19.90 1.48 -13.56
N LYS A 130 20.25 1.65 -14.83
CA LYS A 130 19.44 1.14 -15.93
C LYS A 130 19.67 -0.36 -16.06
N LEU A 131 18.63 -1.16 -16.01
CA LEU A 131 18.74 -2.61 -16.11
C LEU A 131 18.42 -3.12 -17.51
N PHE A 132 17.39 -2.54 -18.16
CA PHE A 132 17.03 -2.85 -19.51
C PHE A 132 17.21 -1.59 -20.38
N THR A 133 18.15 -1.64 -21.29
CA THR A 133 18.53 -0.51 -22.16
C THR A 133 18.23 -0.84 -23.62
N VAL A 134 17.86 0.17 -24.39
CA VAL A 134 17.60 0.02 -25.82
C VAL A 134 18.84 -0.54 -26.53
N THR A 135 18.67 -1.67 -27.21
CA THR A 135 19.74 -2.36 -27.93
C THR A 135 19.42 -2.48 -29.42
N PRO A 136 20.42 -2.39 -30.32
CA PRO A 136 20.22 -2.69 -31.72
C PRO A 136 19.97 -4.19 -31.91
N ILE A 137 19.02 -4.52 -32.79
CA ILE A 137 18.69 -5.89 -33.20
C ILE A 137 18.55 -5.98 -34.71
N THR A 138 18.65 -7.19 -35.23
CA THR A 138 18.15 -7.53 -36.54
C THR A 138 16.79 -8.20 -36.38
N ASP A 139 15.75 -7.63 -36.96
CA ASP A 139 14.39 -8.15 -36.82
C ASP A 139 14.19 -9.42 -37.65
N CYS A 140 13.03 -10.07 -37.51
CA CYS A 140 12.70 -11.32 -38.21
C CYS A 140 12.67 -11.21 -39.75
N MET A 141 12.68 -9.99 -40.27
CA MET A 141 12.78 -9.71 -41.73
C MET A 141 14.22 -9.43 -42.16
N GLY A 142 15.20 -9.55 -41.27
CA GLY A 142 16.60 -9.22 -41.54
C GLY A 142 16.90 -7.72 -41.60
N GLN A 143 16.02 -6.88 -41.09
CA GLN A 143 16.19 -5.42 -41.09
C GLN A 143 16.78 -4.91 -39.78
N SER A 144 17.52 -3.80 -39.85
CA SER A 144 18.02 -3.13 -38.65
C SER A 144 16.85 -2.53 -37.87
N ASN A 145 16.76 -2.83 -36.58
CA ASN A 145 15.76 -2.36 -35.66
C ASN A 145 16.37 -2.12 -34.27
N LYS A 146 15.58 -1.69 -33.31
CA LYS A 146 15.97 -1.54 -31.91
C LYS A 146 14.97 -2.29 -31.02
N ARG A 147 15.49 -2.93 -29.97
CA ARG A 147 14.68 -3.52 -28.92
C ARG A 147 14.52 -2.52 -27.80
N GLY A 148 13.29 -2.24 -27.41
CA GLY A 148 12.92 -1.44 -26.25
C GLY A 148 12.17 -2.29 -25.23
N TYR A 149 12.02 -1.76 -24.02
CA TYR A 149 11.47 -2.46 -22.86
C TYR A 149 10.40 -1.64 -22.17
N ALA A 150 9.47 -2.32 -21.49
CA ALA A 150 8.44 -1.66 -20.68
C ALA A 150 7.98 -2.57 -19.54
N GLY A 151 7.41 -1.96 -18.48
CA GLY A 151 6.73 -2.65 -17.40
C GLY A 151 7.62 -3.63 -16.63
N ALA A 152 8.89 -3.26 -16.35
CA ALA A 152 9.76 -4.10 -15.54
C ALA A 152 9.15 -4.36 -14.17
N HIS A 153 9.00 -5.64 -13.82
CA HIS A 153 8.32 -6.06 -12.60
C HIS A 153 9.20 -7.03 -11.81
N PRO A 154 9.69 -6.64 -10.61
CA PRO A 154 10.52 -7.49 -9.78
C PRO A 154 9.69 -8.48 -8.95
N LEU A 155 10.30 -9.61 -8.60
CA LEU A 155 9.75 -10.64 -7.72
C LEU A 155 10.87 -11.27 -6.89
N LEU A 156 10.72 -11.27 -5.57
CA LEU A 156 11.59 -12.03 -4.68
C LEU A 156 11.17 -13.51 -4.68
N LEU A 157 12.10 -14.39 -4.99
CA LEU A 157 11.89 -15.84 -5.05
C LEU A 157 12.12 -16.50 -3.69
N LYS A 158 11.61 -17.71 -3.50
CA LYS A 158 11.79 -18.48 -2.24
C LYS A 158 13.24 -18.78 -1.87
N ASN A 159 14.12 -18.87 -2.86
CA ASN A 159 15.55 -19.09 -2.65
C ASN A 159 16.34 -17.81 -2.34
N GLY A 160 15.66 -16.66 -2.21
CA GLY A 160 16.26 -15.35 -1.96
C GLY A 160 16.75 -14.60 -3.20
N ASN A 161 16.66 -15.21 -4.40
CA ASN A 161 17.00 -14.52 -5.64
C ASN A 161 15.92 -13.51 -6.03
N LEU A 162 16.31 -12.43 -6.70
CA LEU A 162 15.40 -11.52 -7.35
C LEU A 162 15.26 -11.89 -8.82
N LEU A 163 14.03 -12.05 -9.29
CA LEU A 163 13.69 -12.11 -10.70
C LEU A 163 13.08 -10.77 -11.12
N VAL A 164 13.41 -10.27 -12.29
CA VAL A 164 12.70 -9.16 -12.91
C VAL A 164 12.28 -9.58 -14.32
N VAL A 165 11.04 -9.29 -14.68
CA VAL A 165 10.51 -9.52 -16.02
C VAL A 165 10.16 -8.18 -16.68
N ALA A 166 10.41 -8.03 -17.97
CA ALA A 166 10.00 -6.87 -18.75
C ALA A 166 9.42 -7.31 -20.10
N SER A 167 8.42 -6.58 -20.59
CA SER A 167 8.03 -6.63 -22.00
C SER A 167 9.16 -6.14 -22.87
N THR A 168 9.49 -6.89 -23.91
CA THR A 168 10.50 -6.50 -24.91
C THR A 168 9.88 -6.41 -26.30
N ARG A 169 10.25 -5.41 -27.07
CA ARG A 169 9.62 -5.09 -28.35
C ARG A 169 10.59 -4.53 -29.37
N ALA A 170 10.42 -4.94 -30.61
CA ALA A 170 11.06 -4.27 -31.74
C ALA A 170 10.37 -2.92 -32.01
N ILE A 171 11.03 -1.80 -31.70
CA ILE A 171 10.42 -0.46 -31.64
C ILE A 171 9.70 -0.08 -32.93
N SER A 172 10.28 -0.38 -34.10
CA SER A 172 9.71 0.04 -35.38
C SER A 172 8.60 -0.88 -35.90
N SER A 173 8.44 -2.08 -35.35
CA SER A 173 7.57 -3.11 -35.95
C SER A 173 6.71 -3.87 -34.94
N TYR A 174 6.67 -3.45 -33.69
CA TYR A 174 6.05 -4.25 -32.62
C TYR A 174 4.55 -4.54 -32.82
N ARG A 175 3.83 -3.68 -33.54
CA ARG A 175 2.40 -3.87 -33.82
C ARG A 175 2.16 -4.84 -34.96
N ASP A 176 3.12 -4.97 -35.88
CA ASP A 176 2.92 -5.69 -37.12
C ASP A 176 3.63 -7.05 -37.12
N ARG A 177 4.61 -7.26 -36.23
CA ARG A 177 5.47 -8.45 -36.21
C ARG A 177 5.67 -9.00 -34.80
N ASN A 178 4.89 -10.01 -34.46
CA ASN A 178 4.92 -10.64 -33.15
C ASN A 178 6.23 -11.39 -32.87
N ALA A 179 6.89 -11.89 -33.92
CA ALA A 179 8.13 -12.67 -33.77
C ALA A 179 9.32 -11.87 -33.19
N ASP A 180 9.24 -10.55 -33.24
CA ASP A 180 10.29 -9.66 -32.71
C ASP A 180 10.02 -9.17 -31.29
N ASN A 181 8.90 -9.57 -30.70
CA ASN A 181 8.46 -9.16 -29.36
C ASN A 181 8.48 -10.36 -28.41
N GLY A 182 8.48 -10.08 -27.11
CA GLY A 182 8.46 -11.14 -26.11
C GLY A 182 8.49 -10.65 -24.67
N LEU A 183 8.76 -11.56 -23.76
CA LEU A 183 9.09 -11.28 -22.36
C LEU A 183 10.53 -11.66 -22.09
N SER A 184 11.28 -10.73 -21.52
CA SER A 184 12.66 -10.94 -21.07
C SER A 184 12.75 -10.94 -19.57
N ILE A 185 13.59 -11.82 -19.03
CA ILE A 185 13.90 -11.86 -17.59
C ILE A 185 15.39 -11.64 -17.35
N ARG A 186 15.70 -11.18 -16.14
CA ARG A 186 17.02 -11.23 -15.50
C ARG A 186 16.88 -11.72 -14.07
N ILE A 187 17.88 -12.40 -13.56
CA ILE A 187 17.92 -12.93 -12.20
C ILE A 187 19.14 -12.35 -11.49
N SER A 188 18.96 -11.94 -10.25
CA SER A 188 20.01 -11.54 -9.33
C SER A 188 20.06 -12.52 -8.16
N GLU A 189 21.28 -12.93 -7.79
CA GLU A 189 21.55 -13.82 -6.65
C GLU A 189 22.12 -13.06 -5.44
N ASP A 190 22.29 -11.74 -5.55
CA ASP A 190 22.92 -10.87 -4.58
C ASP A 190 22.07 -9.65 -4.19
N GLY A 191 20.73 -9.80 -4.22
CA GLY A 191 19.81 -8.73 -3.84
C GLY A 191 19.75 -7.57 -4.84
N GLY A 192 20.06 -7.80 -6.12
CA GLY A 192 19.98 -6.80 -7.19
C GLY A 192 21.26 -6.00 -7.41
N TYR A 193 22.39 -6.37 -6.79
CA TYR A 193 23.67 -5.72 -7.04
C TYR A 193 24.29 -6.16 -8.37
N SER A 194 24.15 -7.43 -8.74
CA SER A 194 24.49 -7.93 -10.07
C SER A 194 23.32 -8.73 -10.66
N TRP A 195 23.29 -8.85 -11.98
CA TRP A 195 22.20 -9.48 -12.71
C TRP A 195 22.75 -10.39 -13.81
N SER A 196 22.03 -11.48 -14.05
CA SER A 196 22.31 -12.37 -15.17
C SER A 196 22.22 -11.65 -16.52
N GLU A 197 22.72 -12.30 -17.56
CA GLU A 197 22.36 -11.92 -18.93
C GLU A 197 20.84 -12.02 -19.14
N GLU A 198 20.36 -11.25 -20.12
CA GLU A 198 18.96 -11.26 -20.49
C GLU A 198 18.56 -12.62 -21.09
N ASN A 199 17.43 -13.15 -20.62
CA ASN A 199 16.85 -14.38 -21.15
C ASN A 199 15.43 -14.11 -21.68
N LEU A 200 15.21 -14.35 -22.98
CA LEU A 200 13.90 -14.23 -23.63
C LEU A 200 13.09 -15.51 -23.37
N VAL A 201 12.02 -15.40 -22.59
CA VAL A 201 11.22 -16.55 -22.12
C VAL A 201 9.86 -16.71 -22.81
N LEU A 202 9.42 -15.71 -23.53
CA LEU A 202 8.21 -15.74 -24.35
C LEU A 202 8.45 -14.97 -25.64
N MET A 203 7.85 -15.43 -26.73
CA MET A 203 7.75 -14.73 -28.01
C MET A 203 6.29 -14.46 -28.35
N GLY A 204 6.00 -13.25 -28.81
CA GLY A 204 4.67 -12.81 -29.18
C GLY A 204 4.34 -11.43 -28.65
N THR A 205 3.27 -10.85 -29.16
CA THR A 205 2.83 -9.51 -28.73
C THR A 205 2.26 -9.57 -27.32
N ASN A 206 2.83 -8.80 -26.42
CA ASN A 206 2.50 -8.79 -25.00
C ASN A 206 2.62 -7.39 -24.42
N TRP A 207 1.91 -7.19 -23.28
CA TRP A 207 2.00 -6.00 -22.43
C TRP A 207 1.95 -6.41 -20.95
N GLU A 208 2.32 -5.51 -20.06
CA GLU A 208 2.13 -5.54 -18.62
C GLU A 208 2.41 -6.90 -17.95
N PRO A 209 3.66 -7.36 -17.92
CA PRO A 209 3.98 -8.61 -17.26
C PRO A 209 3.78 -8.49 -15.75
N MET A 210 3.13 -9.48 -15.15
CA MET A 210 2.87 -9.62 -13.71
C MET A 210 3.41 -10.95 -13.21
N PRO A 211 4.59 -11.00 -12.58
CA PRO A 211 5.11 -12.23 -12.00
C PRO A 211 4.45 -12.49 -10.65
N VAL A 212 4.09 -13.74 -10.40
CA VAL A 212 3.44 -14.22 -9.18
C VAL A 212 4.18 -15.44 -8.66
N LEU A 213 4.53 -15.44 -7.37
CA LEU A 213 5.11 -16.58 -6.70
C LEU A 213 4.03 -17.35 -5.93
N LEU A 214 3.79 -18.59 -6.32
CA LEU A 214 2.82 -19.44 -5.65
C LEU A 214 3.38 -20.06 -4.35
N PRO A 215 2.52 -20.47 -3.40
CA PRO A 215 2.95 -21.18 -2.19
C PRO A 215 3.78 -22.44 -2.47
N SER A 216 3.59 -23.09 -3.62
CA SER A 216 4.41 -24.22 -4.06
C SER A 216 5.86 -23.86 -4.40
N GLY A 217 6.14 -22.59 -4.70
CA GLY A 217 7.41 -22.10 -5.28
C GLY A 217 7.37 -21.97 -6.79
N ARG A 218 6.27 -22.36 -7.45
CA ARG A 218 6.06 -22.09 -8.88
C ARG A 218 5.99 -20.59 -9.10
N ILE A 219 6.67 -20.12 -10.12
CA ILE A 219 6.57 -18.76 -10.64
C ILE A 219 5.62 -18.79 -11.83
N GLN A 220 4.64 -17.90 -11.85
CA GLN A 220 3.81 -17.65 -13.03
C GLN A 220 4.06 -16.22 -13.50
N ILE A 221 4.18 -15.99 -14.80
CA ILE A 221 4.22 -14.64 -15.38
C ILE A 221 2.96 -14.47 -16.22
N TYR A 222 2.05 -13.64 -15.73
CA TYR A 222 0.86 -13.23 -16.46
C TYR A 222 1.18 -12.02 -17.33
N TYR A 223 0.47 -11.86 -18.41
CA TYR A 223 0.64 -10.73 -19.32
C TYR A 223 -0.60 -10.53 -20.18
N THR A 224 -0.81 -9.30 -20.66
CA THR A 224 -1.79 -9.02 -21.71
C THR A 224 -1.36 -9.71 -23.00
N ASP A 225 -2.18 -10.62 -23.48
CA ASP A 225 -1.99 -11.27 -24.79
C ASP A 225 -2.68 -10.42 -25.86
N SER A 226 -1.93 -9.46 -26.40
CA SER A 226 -2.47 -8.50 -27.36
C SER A 226 -2.44 -9.00 -28.81
N LYS A 227 -2.72 -10.28 -29.03
CA LYS A 227 -2.91 -10.80 -30.40
C LYS A 227 -4.01 -10.01 -31.08
N LYS A 228 -3.67 -9.40 -32.20
CA LYS A 228 -4.64 -8.71 -33.02
C LYS A 228 -5.64 -9.71 -33.56
N MET A 229 -6.87 -9.58 -33.16
CA MET A 229 -7.94 -10.40 -33.71
C MET A 229 -8.51 -9.72 -34.93
N THR A 230 -8.39 -10.38 -36.05
CA THR A 230 -8.71 -9.83 -37.35
C THR A 230 -10.13 -10.14 -37.77
N GLY A 231 -10.90 -9.11 -38.05
CA GLY A 231 -11.79 -9.07 -39.20
C GLY A 231 -13.12 -9.78 -39.12
N THR A 232 -13.79 -9.82 -37.94
CA THR A 232 -15.22 -10.19 -37.90
C THR A 232 -15.95 -9.22 -36.94
N SER A 233 -17.27 -9.12 -37.11
CA SER A 233 -18.15 -8.37 -36.19
C SER A 233 -18.21 -8.93 -34.76
N VAL A 234 -17.53 -10.04 -34.51
CA VAL A 234 -17.33 -10.63 -33.18
C VAL A 234 -15.83 -10.57 -32.91
N GLU A 235 -15.41 -9.65 -32.08
CA GLU A 235 -14.03 -9.59 -31.65
C GLU A 235 -13.87 -10.37 -30.34
N VAL A 236 -13.07 -11.43 -30.41
CA VAL A 236 -12.61 -12.17 -29.25
C VAL A 236 -11.63 -11.27 -28.51
N SER A 237 -11.78 -11.16 -27.23
CA SER A 237 -10.87 -10.44 -26.34
C SER A 237 -9.42 -10.88 -26.55
N SER A 238 -8.50 -9.93 -26.54
CA SER A 238 -7.08 -10.24 -26.38
C SER A 238 -6.86 -11.08 -25.10
N GLY A 239 -7.42 -10.67 -23.97
CA GLY A 239 -7.36 -11.39 -22.71
C GLY A 239 -5.97 -11.42 -22.07
N SER A 240 -5.85 -12.19 -21.01
CA SER A 240 -4.59 -12.44 -20.32
C SER A 240 -4.17 -13.90 -20.40
N SER A 241 -2.89 -14.11 -20.60
CA SER A 241 -2.26 -15.42 -20.67
C SER A 241 -1.08 -15.49 -19.71
N TYR A 242 -0.54 -16.68 -19.49
CA TYR A 242 0.63 -16.87 -18.64
C TYR A 242 1.57 -17.98 -19.11
N ILE A 243 2.79 -17.92 -18.60
CA ILE A 243 3.80 -18.98 -18.62
C ILE A 243 4.24 -19.25 -17.20
N TYR A 244 4.88 -20.39 -16.94
CA TYR A 244 5.33 -20.72 -15.59
C TYR A 244 6.69 -21.42 -15.54
N SER A 245 7.32 -21.37 -14.36
CA SER A 245 8.58 -22.05 -14.04
C SER A 245 8.46 -22.75 -12.68
N ASP A 246 8.96 -24.00 -12.60
CA ASP A 246 9.02 -24.79 -11.37
C ASP A 246 10.45 -24.89 -10.81
N ASP A 247 11.43 -24.24 -11.42
CA ASP A 247 12.86 -24.36 -11.12
C ASP A 247 13.55 -23.01 -10.86
N ASN A 248 12.83 -22.08 -10.23
CA ASN A 248 13.29 -20.72 -9.92
C ASN A 248 13.66 -19.90 -11.16
N GLY A 249 12.92 -20.03 -12.24
CA GLY A 249 13.07 -19.22 -13.44
C GLY A 249 14.14 -19.71 -14.42
N LYS A 250 14.71 -20.90 -14.24
CA LYS A 250 15.71 -21.46 -15.13
C LYS A 250 15.10 -21.97 -16.43
N THR A 251 13.98 -22.67 -16.33
CA THR A 251 13.21 -23.13 -17.49
C THR A 251 11.75 -22.68 -17.38
N TRP A 252 11.11 -22.52 -18.53
CA TRP A 252 9.75 -22.02 -18.64
C TRP A 252 8.87 -22.97 -19.43
N LEU A 253 7.61 -23.03 -19.03
CA LEU A 253 6.61 -23.86 -19.67
C LEU A 253 5.41 -23.00 -20.11
N PRO A 254 4.81 -23.26 -21.28
CA PRO A 254 5.20 -24.32 -22.25
C PRO A 254 6.63 -24.11 -22.80
N ALA A 255 7.35 -25.19 -23.08
CA ALA A 255 8.73 -25.14 -23.57
C ALA A 255 8.90 -24.49 -24.95
N ASP A 256 7.86 -24.49 -25.76
CA ASP A 256 7.78 -23.68 -26.99
C ASP A 256 7.46 -22.22 -26.59
N PRO A 257 8.37 -21.25 -26.75
CA PRO A 257 8.17 -19.88 -26.33
C PRO A 257 7.05 -19.15 -27.10
N SER A 258 6.58 -19.69 -28.21
CA SER A 258 5.42 -19.15 -28.94
C SER A 258 4.07 -19.61 -28.39
N ARG A 259 4.07 -20.55 -27.44
CA ARG A 259 2.88 -21.08 -26.78
C ARG A 259 2.73 -20.49 -25.39
N HIS A 260 1.50 -20.41 -24.94
CA HIS A 260 1.12 -19.86 -23.65
C HIS A 260 -0.18 -20.50 -23.17
N LEU A 261 -0.48 -20.33 -21.89
CA LEU A 261 -1.72 -20.79 -21.27
C LEU A 261 -2.66 -19.60 -21.11
N ARG A 262 -3.90 -19.76 -21.48
CA ARG A 262 -4.92 -18.75 -21.28
C ARG A 262 -5.32 -18.72 -19.80
N ALA A 263 -5.38 -17.54 -19.20
CA ALA A 263 -5.83 -17.37 -17.81
C ALA A 263 -7.26 -16.84 -17.75
N PHE A 264 -7.49 -15.66 -18.32
CA PHE A 264 -8.82 -15.09 -18.36
C PHE A 264 -9.05 -14.34 -19.66
N ALA A 265 -10.28 -14.44 -20.14
CA ALA A 265 -10.75 -13.85 -21.37
C ALA A 265 -12.27 -13.75 -21.36
N GLN A 266 -12.79 -12.87 -22.18
CA GLN A 266 -14.23 -12.81 -22.48
C GLN A 266 -14.41 -12.41 -23.93
N VAL A 267 -15.44 -12.97 -24.56
CA VAL A 267 -15.87 -12.53 -25.87
C VAL A 267 -16.82 -11.35 -25.70
N ARG A 268 -16.60 -10.28 -26.45
CA ARG A 268 -17.48 -9.12 -26.48
C ARG A 268 -17.84 -8.79 -27.92
N CYS A 269 -19.12 -8.58 -28.15
CA CYS A 269 -19.63 -7.98 -29.37
C CYS A 269 -20.36 -6.69 -28.96
N VAL A 270 -19.87 -5.53 -29.40
CA VAL A 270 -20.49 -4.24 -29.11
C VAL A 270 -20.73 -3.53 -30.43
N GLU A 271 -22.02 -3.29 -30.76
CA GLU A 271 -22.38 -2.60 -31.99
C GLU A 271 -21.78 -1.20 -32.03
N GLY A 272 -21.12 -0.88 -33.13
CA GLY A 272 -20.46 0.41 -33.31
C GLY A 272 -19.09 0.55 -32.64
N ALA A 273 -18.61 -0.46 -31.91
CA ALA A 273 -17.26 -0.44 -31.37
C ALA A 273 -16.23 -0.60 -32.49
N ASN A 274 -15.17 0.22 -32.42
CA ASN A 274 -14.03 0.13 -33.34
C ASN A 274 -12.78 -0.47 -32.66
N THR A 275 -12.81 -0.62 -31.35
CA THR A 275 -11.74 -1.19 -30.55
C THR A 275 -12.35 -1.93 -29.36
N ILE A 276 -12.01 -3.21 -29.22
CA ILE A 276 -12.40 -4.02 -28.07
C ILE A 276 -11.15 -4.68 -27.52
N MET A 277 -10.76 -4.26 -26.31
CA MET A 277 -9.62 -4.79 -25.56
C MET A 277 -10.10 -5.13 -24.16
N THR A 278 -10.34 -6.41 -23.90
CA THR A 278 -10.89 -6.86 -22.62
C THR A 278 -9.91 -7.75 -21.88
N ASP A 279 -9.99 -7.76 -20.54
CA ASP A 279 -9.17 -8.56 -19.65
C ASP A 279 -7.66 -8.36 -19.83
N GLN A 280 -7.25 -7.12 -19.96
CA GLN A 280 -5.86 -6.70 -20.11
C GLN A 280 -5.27 -6.23 -18.78
N MET A 281 -3.96 -5.93 -18.77
CA MET A 281 -3.23 -5.43 -17.62
C MET A 281 -3.49 -6.27 -16.36
N PRO A 282 -3.15 -7.57 -16.39
CA PRO A 282 -3.47 -8.48 -15.30
C PRO A 282 -2.74 -8.09 -14.01
N ALA A 283 -3.49 -8.00 -12.92
CA ALA A 283 -2.97 -7.93 -11.56
C ALA A 283 -3.43 -9.18 -10.81
N VAL A 284 -2.54 -10.13 -10.60
CA VAL A 284 -2.86 -11.45 -10.04
C VAL A 284 -2.19 -11.64 -8.70
N ILE A 285 -2.93 -12.18 -7.73
CA ILE A 285 -2.42 -12.55 -6.42
C ILE A 285 -2.77 -14.01 -6.08
N ALA A 286 -1.89 -14.66 -5.33
CA ALA A 286 -2.21 -15.91 -4.65
C ALA A 286 -2.86 -15.59 -3.30
N LEU A 287 -4.07 -16.10 -3.06
CA LEU A 287 -4.79 -15.84 -1.82
C LEU A 287 -4.16 -16.62 -0.65
N ASN A 288 -3.96 -15.93 0.47
CA ASN A 288 -3.35 -16.50 1.67
C ASN A 288 -4.11 -17.72 2.19
N GLY A 289 -3.35 -18.73 2.63
CA GLY A 289 -3.92 -19.94 3.24
C GLY A 289 -4.64 -20.88 2.26
N SER A 290 -4.62 -20.59 0.96
CA SER A 290 -5.28 -21.38 -0.07
C SER A 290 -4.37 -21.60 -1.29
N ARG A 291 -4.88 -22.28 -2.30
CA ARG A 291 -4.25 -22.37 -3.63
C ARG A 291 -4.94 -21.46 -4.64
N LYS A 292 -6.03 -20.82 -4.25
CA LYS A 292 -6.79 -19.92 -5.11
C LYS A 292 -5.97 -18.72 -5.55
N LEU A 293 -6.28 -18.27 -6.74
CA LEU A 293 -5.79 -17.03 -7.31
C LEU A 293 -6.96 -16.06 -7.49
N ALA A 294 -6.69 -14.79 -7.31
CA ALA A 294 -7.60 -13.72 -7.69
C ALA A 294 -6.88 -12.78 -8.66
N ALA A 295 -7.62 -12.25 -9.61
CA ALA A 295 -7.11 -11.33 -10.60
C ALA A 295 -8.03 -10.13 -10.76
N ALA A 296 -7.43 -8.96 -11.01
CA ALA A 296 -8.10 -7.82 -11.58
C ALA A 296 -7.53 -7.55 -12.98
N ALA A 297 -8.37 -7.16 -13.91
CA ALA A 297 -7.99 -6.83 -15.28
C ALA A 297 -8.78 -5.62 -15.77
N GLU A 298 -8.20 -4.85 -16.68
CA GLU A 298 -8.92 -3.75 -17.31
C GLU A 298 -9.56 -4.19 -18.63
N SER A 299 -10.65 -3.55 -18.96
CA SER A 299 -11.31 -3.68 -20.24
C SER A 299 -11.61 -2.32 -20.82
N PHE A 300 -11.36 -2.18 -22.09
CA PHE A 300 -11.57 -0.98 -22.86
C PHE A 300 -12.38 -1.27 -24.11
N ILE A 301 -13.46 -0.54 -24.32
CA ILE A 301 -14.30 -0.61 -25.49
C ILE A 301 -14.41 0.81 -26.06
N GLY A 302 -13.82 1.03 -27.23
CA GLY A 302 -13.83 2.30 -27.95
C GLY A 302 -14.78 2.29 -29.11
N GLY A 303 -15.38 3.43 -29.45
CA GLY A 303 -16.34 3.60 -30.53
C GLY A 303 -17.28 4.75 -30.26
N VAL A 304 -18.58 4.48 -30.36
CA VAL A 304 -19.62 5.49 -30.10
C VAL A 304 -19.63 5.91 -28.63
N ASP A 305 -19.47 4.94 -27.74
CA ASP A 305 -19.33 5.18 -26.29
C ASP A 305 -17.98 4.61 -25.83
N TYR A 306 -17.22 5.47 -25.15
CA TYR A 306 -15.95 5.09 -24.56
C TYR A 306 -16.21 4.47 -23.18
N ILE A 307 -15.94 3.17 -23.06
CA ILE A 307 -16.14 2.43 -21.80
C ILE A 307 -14.81 1.85 -21.34
N SER A 308 -14.46 2.13 -20.09
CA SER A 308 -13.32 1.51 -19.40
C SER A 308 -13.80 1.00 -18.04
N TYR A 309 -13.52 -0.28 -17.75
CA TYR A 309 -13.93 -0.89 -16.48
C TYR A 309 -12.94 -1.95 -16.01
N ILE A 310 -12.99 -2.23 -14.71
CA ILE A 310 -12.23 -3.28 -14.06
C ILE A 310 -13.08 -4.55 -13.98
N SER A 311 -12.51 -5.67 -14.34
CA SER A 311 -13.06 -7.01 -14.11
C SER A 311 -12.30 -7.71 -12.99
N LEU A 312 -12.99 -8.50 -12.19
CA LEU A 312 -12.40 -9.42 -11.22
C LEU A 312 -12.62 -10.85 -11.69
N ALA A 313 -11.61 -11.71 -11.54
CA ALA A 313 -11.66 -13.11 -11.93
C ALA A 313 -11.00 -13.99 -10.85
N TYR A 314 -11.49 -15.21 -10.68
CA TYR A 314 -11.06 -16.11 -9.63
C TYR A 314 -10.80 -17.49 -10.18
N SER A 315 -9.69 -18.11 -9.79
CA SER A 315 -9.40 -19.50 -10.09
C SER A 315 -10.25 -20.47 -9.25
N ASP A 316 -10.21 -21.73 -9.57
CA ASP A 316 -10.73 -22.78 -8.71
C ASP A 316 -9.86 -22.98 -7.44
N GLU A 317 -10.25 -23.95 -6.59
CA GLU A 317 -9.54 -24.28 -5.34
C GLU A 317 -8.10 -24.79 -5.55
N ASN A 318 -7.72 -25.17 -6.76
CA ASN A 318 -6.39 -25.67 -7.10
C ASN A 318 -5.51 -24.59 -7.76
N GLY A 319 -6.04 -23.41 -8.02
CA GLY A 319 -5.37 -22.33 -8.74
C GLY A 319 -5.47 -22.50 -10.26
N ASP A 320 -6.45 -23.26 -10.75
CA ASP A 320 -6.71 -23.44 -12.17
C ASP A 320 -7.79 -22.44 -12.64
N TRP A 321 -7.55 -21.82 -13.78
CA TRP A 321 -8.49 -20.89 -14.39
C TRP A 321 -9.60 -21.60 -15.16
N GLY A 322 -9.46 -22.93 -15.37
CA GLY A 322 -10.43 -23.76 -16.09
C GLY A 322 -10.35 -23.63 -17.60
N GLU A 323 -11.38 -24.12 -18.26
CA GLU A 323 -11.57 -24.02 -19.69
C GLU A 323 -12.64 -22.97 -20.01
N PRO A 324 -12.56 -22.30 -21.18
CA PRO A 324 -13.59 -21.37 -21.61
C PRO A 324 -14.98 -22.05 -21.69
N ASP A 325 -16.02 -21.33 -21.28
CA ASP A 325 -17.39 -21.75 -21.51
C ASP A 325 -17.78 -21.67 -23.00
N GLU A 326 -19.06 -22.00 -23.31
CA GLU A 326 -19.58 -21.97 -24.70
C GLU A 326 -19.56 -20.58 -25.34
N ASP A 327 -19.51 -19.52 -24.52
CA ASP A 327 -19.38 -18.12 -24.94
C ASP A 327 -17.92 -17.64 -24.98
N GLY A 328 -16.97 -18.51 -24.67
CA GLY A 328 -15.53 -18.20 -24.63
C GLY A 328 -15.11 -17.39 -23.41
N VAL A 329 -15.92 -17.35 -22.35
CA VAL A 329 -15.61 -16.66 -21.09
C VAL A 329 -14.81 -17.58 -20.17
N LEU A 330 -13.74 -17.05 -19.58
CA LEU A 330 -12.82 -17.76 -18.70
C LEU A 330 -12.30 -16.80 -17.63
N PRO A 331 -12.25 -17.19 -16.36
CA PRO A 331 -12.97 -18.28 -15.73
C PRO A 331 -14.46 -17.96 -15.57
N ALA A 332 -15.26 -18.98 -15.23
CA ALA A 332 -16.70 -18.82 -14.95
C ALA A 332 -16.96 -18.00 -13.69
N ASP A 333 -16.11 -18.13 -12.65
CA ASP A 333 -16.19 -17.32 -11.42
C ASP A 333 -15.52 -15.96 -11.66
N ARG A 334 -16.34 -14.95 -11.97
CA ARG A 334 -15.87 -13.60 -12.27
C ARG A 334 -16.94 -12.53 -12.09
N ASN A 335 -16.50 -11.29 -11.96
CA ASN A 335 -17.29 -10.09 -12.08
C ASN A 335 -16.72 -9.22 -13.22
N SER A 336 -17.33 -9.26 -14.39
CA SER A 336 -16.79 -8.66 -15.61
C SER A 336 -16.89 -7.14 -15.67
N ASN A 337 -17.74 -6.52 -14.85
CA ASN A 337 -17.95 -5.07 -14.82
C ASN A 337 -18.02 -4.61 -13.35
N PHE A 338 -16.95 -4.87 -12.61
CA PHE A 338 -16.94 -4.58 -11.18
C PHE A 338 -17.08 -3.08 -10.91
N VAL A 339 -16.27 -2.26 -11.59
CA VAL A 339 -16.28 -0.79 -11.44
C VAL A 339 -15.70 -0.14 -12.70
N GLU A 340 -16.14 1.07 -13.02
CA GLU A 340 -15.51 1.88 -14.05
C GLU A 340 -14.10 2.28 -13.62
N GLY A 341 -13.15 2.23 -14.57
CA GLY A 341 -11.75 2.54 -14.31
C GLY A 341 -10.78 1.73 -15.16
N CYS A 342 -9.49 1.99 -14.98
CA CYS A 342 -8.41 1.32 -15.70
C CYS A 342 -7.18 1.10 -14.82
N ALA A 343 -6.19 0.37 -15.33
CA ALA A 343 -4.91 0.13 -14.69
C ALA A 343 -5.01 -0.46 -13.27
N PRO A 344 -5.66 -1.63 -13.09
CA PRO A 344 -5.84 -2.23 -11.79
C PRO A 344 -4.52 -2.77 -11.21
N TYR A 345 -4.44 -2.81 -9.89
CA TYR A 345 -3.41 -3.53 -9.17
C TYR A 345 -3.97 -4.15 -7.90
N LEU A 346 -3.49 -5.33 -7.53
CA LEU A 346 -3.94 -6.09 -6.35
C LEU A 346 -2.78 -6.45 -5.44
N VAL A 347 -3.02 -6.36 -4.14
CA VAL A 347 -2.17 -6.94 -3.10
C VAL A 347 -3.03 -7.54 -2.00
N GLN A 348 -2.45 -8.42 -1.19
CA GLN A 348 -3.08 -8.97 0.00
C GLN A 348 -2.13 -8.84 1.19
N PHE A 349 -2.63 -8.32 2.31
CA PHE A 349 -1.92 -8.34 3.59
C PHE A 349 -1.84 -9.76 4.15
N PRO A 350 -0.81 -10.08 4.96
CA PRO A 350 -0.73 -11.39 5.63
C PRO A 350 -1.95 -11.75 6.46
N SER A 351 -2.65 -10.77 7.04
CA SER A 351 -3.90 -10.95 7.79
C SER A 351 -5.11 -11.29 6.91
N GLY A 352 -5.02 -11.07 5.61
CA GLY A 352 -6.03 -11.47 4.63
C GLY A 352 -6.68 -10.32 3.86
N GLU A 353 -6.64 -9.09 4.36
CA GLU A 353 -7.19 -7.94 3.65
C GLU A 353 -6.57 -7.81 2.27
N THR A 354 -7.43 -7.62 1.26
CA THR A 354 -6.98 -7.30 -0.10
C THR A 354 -7.14 -5.82 -0.39
N VAL A 355 -6.25 -5.27 -1.18
CA VAL A 355 -6.35 -3.90 -1.67
C VAL A 355 -6.34 -3.92 -3.19
N LEU A 356 -7.40 -3.42 -3.78
CA LEU A 356 -7.50 -3.13 -5.21
C LEU A 356 -7.23 -1.64 -5.41
N SER A 357 -6.21 -1.29 -6.19
CA SER A 357 -6.05 0.07 -6.70
C SER A 357 -6.33 0.13 -8.19
N TYR A 358 -6.77 1.28 -8.66
CA TYR A 358 -7.03 1.54 -10.08
C TYR A 358 -7.09 3.05 -10.34
N ASN A 359 -7.15 3.43 -11.61
CA ASN A 359 -7.41 4.80 -12.01
C ASN A 359 -8.89 5.00 -12.29
N ASP A 360 -9.50 5.93 -11.56
CA ASP A 360 -10.83 6.48 -11.78
C ASP A 360 -10.65 7.84 -12.45
N ASP A 361 -10.95 7.96 -13.73
CA ASP A 361 -10.64 9.10 -14.61
C ASP A 361 -9.16 9.49 -14.57
N ASN A 362 -8.29 9.54 -14.09
CA ASN A 362 -6.90 9.95 -13.86
C ASN A 362 -6.57 10.05 -12.36
N VAL A 363 -7.53 9.73 -11.50
CA VAL A 363 -7.35 9.74 -10.06
C VAL A 363 -6.94 8.35 -9.61
N PHE A 364 -5.83 8.25 -8.90
CA PHE A 364 -5.40 6.99 -8.30
C PHE A 364 -6.21 6.73 -7.04
N VAL A 365 -7.01 5.67 -7.05
CA VAL A 365 -7.88 5.27 -5.95
C VAL A 365 -7.57 3.84 -5.49
N MET A 366 -7.99 3.52 -4.28
CA MET A 366 -7.92 2.17 -3.74
C MET A 366 -9.19 1.79 -3.00
N ARG A 367 -9.47 0.48 -2.95
CA ARG A 367 -10.57 -0.14 -2.21
C ARG A 367 -10.03 -1.27 -1.35
N LEU A 368 -10.54 -1.38 -0.14
CA LEU A 368 -10.21 -2.47 0.77
C LEU A 368 -11.26 -3.57 0.63
N GLY A 369 -10.82 -4.80 0.44
CA GLY A 369 -11.65 -5.99 0.29
C GLY A 369 -11.32 -7.06 1.32
N ASN A 370 -12.10 -8.13 1.30
CA ASN A 370 -11.95 -9.27 2.21
C ASN A 370 -10.83 -10.25 1.77
N SER A 371 -10.63 -11.31 2.54
CA SER A 371 -9.57 -12.32 2.30
C SER A 371 -9.77 -13.14 1.03
N GLU A 372 -10.97 -13.13 0.45
CA GLU A 372 -11.28 -13.77 -0.82
C GLU A 372 -11.15 -12.83 -2.03
N CYS A 373 -10.61 -11.62 -1.82
CA CYS A 373 -10.52 -10.57 -2.82
C CYS A 373 -11.91 -10.16 -3.35
N ARG A 374 -12.89 -10.07 -2.43
CA ARG A 374 -14.29 -9.72 -2.68
C ARG A 374 -14.74 -8.65 -1.70
N ASP A 375 -16.02 -8.25 -1.79
CA ASP A 375 -16.66 -7.34 -0.85
C ASP A 375 -15.86 -6.03 -0.66
N PHE A 376 -15.40 -5.48 -1.75
CA PHE A 376 -14.64 -4.23 -1.73
C PHE A 376 -15.53 -3.07 -1.27
N GLY A 377 -15.02 -2.33 -0.27
CA GLY A 377 -15.63 -1.11 0.22
C GLY A 377 -15.57 0.05 -0.78
N GLU A 378 -15.89 1.25 -0.30
CA GLU A 378 -15.84 2.47 -1.11
C GLU A 378 -14.41 2.80 -1.55
N ALA A 379 -14.30 3.48 -2.71
CA ALA A 379 -13.02 3.95 -3.21
C ALA A 379 -12.54 5.15 -2.39
N VAL A 380 -11.27 5.11 -1.99
CA VAL A 380 -10.57 6.24 -1.38
C VAL A 380 -9.42 6.69 -2.27
N LYS A 381 -9.16 8.00 -2.30
CA LYS A 381 -8.01 8.54 -3.01
C LYS A 381 -6.71 8.12 -2.34
N VAL A 382 -5.74 7.67 -3.12
CA VAL A 382 -4.43 7.25 -2.57
C VAL A 382 -3.60 8.45 -2.14
N PHE A 383 -3.57 9.51 -2.97
CA PHE A 383 -2.83 10.74 -2.68
C PHE A 383 -3.75 11.96 -2.74
N ASP A 384 -3.33 13.04 -2.06
CA ASP A 384 -4.06 14.30 -2.16
C ASP A 384 -4.11 14.78 -3.62
N GLN A 385 -5.31 15.16 -4.05
CA GLN A 385 -5.62 15.53 -5.43
C GLN A 385 -5.52 17.05 -5.67
N SER A 386 -5.03 17.82 -4.70
CA SER A 386 -4.87 19.24 -4.87
C SER A 386 -3.85 19.55 -5.97
N ALA A 387 -4.30 20.18 -7.05
CA ALA A 387 -3.51 20.63 -8.20
C ALA A 387 -2.93 19.53 -9.10
N ALA A 388 -1.61 19.30 -9.13
CA ALA A 388 -0.93 18.37 -10.03
C ALA A 388 -0.63 17.01 -9.38
N THR A 389 -0.85 16.89 -8.08
CA THR A 389 -0.58 15.67 -7.32
C THR A 389 -1.74 14.69 -7.41
N GLY A 390 -1.46 13.40 -7.34
CA GLY A 390 -2.46 12.34 -7.37
C GLY A 390 -3.08 12.03 -8.73
N LYS A 391 -2.77 12.80 -9.77
CA LYS A 391 -3.10 12.45 -11.15
C LYS A 391 -1.94 11.69 -11.77
N GLY A 392 -2.24 10.59 -12.41
CA GLY A 392 -1.25 9.74 -13.04
C GLY A 392 -1.85 8.41 -13.47
N PHE A 393 -1.00 7.53 -13.98
CA PHE A 393 -1.43 6.24 -14.51
C PHE A 393 -0.52 5.12 -14.05
N TRP A 394 -1.06 3.88 -14.10
CA TRP A 394 -0.34 2.64 -13.96
C TRP A 394 0.36 2.47 -12.61
N GLY A 395 -0.38 2.78 -11.54
CA GLY A 395 0.08 2.63 -10.17
C GLY A 395 0.32 1.17 -9.77
N SER A 396 0.91 1.00 -8.61
CA SER A 396 1.05 -0.29 -7.94
C SER A 396 1.06 -0.14 -6.43
N LEU A 397 0.90 -1.28 -5.77
CA LEU A 397 0.92 -1.45 -4.33
C LEU A 397 1.94 -2.53 -3.97
N TYR A 398 2.49 -2.48 -2.77
CA TYR A 398 3.35 -3.53 -2.25
C TYR A 398 3.21 -3.58 -0.72
N CYS A 399 2.70 -4.70 -0.18
CA CYS A 399 2.69 -4.96 1.25
C CYS A 399 4.09 -5.41 1.66
N PHE A 400 4.77 -4.62 2.49
CA PHE A 400 6.14 -4.91 2.90
C PHE A 400 6.25 -5.48 4.31
N ASP A 401 5.15 -5.41 5.07
CA ASP A 401 4.99 -6.13 6.34
C ASP A 401 3.50 -6.42 6.64
N SER A 402 3.17 -6.89 7.84
CA SER A 402 1.81 -7.30 8.21
C SER A 402 0.83 -6.14 8.29
N HIS A 403 1.29 -4.91 8.46
CA HIS A 403 0.46 -3.73 8.64
C HIS A 403 0.69 -2.64 7.60
N ARG A 404 1.81 -2.68 6.87
CA ARG A 404 2.17 -1.56 6.02
C ARG A 404 2.26 -1.94 4.56
N MET A 405 1.83 -1.03 3.72
CA MET A 405 2.04 -1.11 2.28
C MET A 405 2.58 0.21 1.76
N VAL A 406 3.29 0.16 0.65
CA VAL A 406 3.64 1.30 -0.17
C VAL A 406 2.78 1.32 -1.42
N ALA A 407 2.35 2.52 -1.80
CA ALA A 407 1.68 2.79 -3.07
C ALA A 407 2.55 3.72 -3.92
N GLY A 408 2.56 3.49 -5.23
CA GLY A 408 3.30 4.35 -6.15
C GLY A 408 2.58 4.52 -7.48
N ILE A 409 2.73 5.70 -8.10
CA ILE A 409 2.16 6.01 -9.41
C ILE A 409 3.07 6.94 -10.20
N GLY A 410 3.07 6.80 -11.53
CA GLY A 410 3.66 7.79 -12.42
C GLY A 410 2.75 9.01 -12.52
N GLY A 411 3.18 10.14 -11.96
CA GLY A 411 2.36 11.35 -11.87
C GLY A 411 2.36 12.21 -13.13
N SER A 412 1.33 13.02 -13.28
CA SER A 412 1.13 13.92 -14.41
C SER A 412 2.21 15.01 -14.56
N GLY A 413 2.96 15.31 -13.51
CA GLY A 413 4.07 16.26 -13.49
C GLY A 413 5.40 15.70 -13.99
N GLY A 414 5.45 14.43 -14.45
CA GLY A 414 6.68 13.76 -14.85
C GLY A 414 7.51 13.28 -13.65
N VAL A 415 6.85 12.99 -12.54
CA VAL A 415 7.44 12.48 -11.29
C VAL A 415 6.80 11.15 -10.91
N LEU A 416 7.50 10.36 -10.10
CA LEU A 416 6.86 9.25 -9.36
C LEU A 416 6.34 9.81 -8.03
N GLN A 417 5.12 9.47 -7.68
CA GLN A 417 4.52 9.76 -6.39
C GLN A 417 4.47 8.46 -5.59
N ILE A 418 4.95 8.49 -4.37
CA ILE A 418 5.07 7.32 -3.50
C ILE A 418 4.61 7.70 -2.11
N GLY A 419 3.92 6.81 -1.42
CA GLY A 419 3.49 6.99 -0.03
C GLY A 419 3.19 5.67 0.65
N GLN A 420 3.31 5.63 1.96
CA GLN A 420 3.05 4.45 2.76
C GLN A 420 1.71 4.55 3.49
N PHE A 421 1.11 3.39 3.76
CA PHE A 421 -0.18 3.25 4.44
C PHE A 421 -0.08 2.20 5.52
N TYR A 422 -0.77 2.44 6.62
CA TYR A 422 -0.91 1.51 7.73
C TYR A 422 -2.30 0.88 7.72
N LEU A 423 -2.36 -0.44 7.85
CA LEU A 423 -3.60 -1.19 7.98
C LEU A 423 -4.01 -1.26 9.45
N ASN A 424 -5.08 -0.58 9.81
CA ASN A 424 -5.76 -0.76 11.07
C ASN A 424 -6.82 -1.86 10.91
N HIS A 425 -6.74 -2.90 11.74
CA HIS A 425 -7.73 -3.98 11.77
C HIS A 425 -7.91 -4.52 13.19
N CYS A 426 -8.70 -5.60 13.37
CA CYS A 426 -8.93 -6.17 14.70
C CYS A 426 -7.60 -6.50 15.41
N ILE A 427 -7.56 -6.25 16.71
CA ILE A 427 -6.40 -6.50 17.58
C ILE A 427 -6.80 -7.32 18.81
N THR A 428 -5.81 -7.97 19.41
CA THR A 428 -5.92 -8.58 20.74
C THR A 428 -5.19 -7.70 21.75
N ALA A 429 -5.87 -7.30 22.82
CA ALA A 429 -5.23 -6.63 23.95
C ALA A 429 -4.24 -7.58 24.63
N ALA A 430 -3.05 -7.08 24.95
CA ALA A 430 -2.04 -7.90 25.64
C ALA A 430 -2.51 -8.29 27.05
N SER A 431 -2.41 -9.60 27.37
CA SER A 431 -2.87 -10.12 28.66
C SER A 431 -1.91 -9.78 29.78
N ARG A 432 -2.09 -8.63 30.43
CA ARG A 432 -1.30 -8.16 31.59
C ARG A 432 -1.90 -6.94 32.24
N SER A 433 -1.53 -6.74 33.54
CA SER A 433 -1.69 -5.44 34.19
C SER A 433 -0.61 -4.47 33.71
N VAL A 434 -0.93 -3.18 33.72
CA VAL A 434 -0.04 -2.07 33.36
C VAL A 434 0.14 -1.19 34.60
N ASN A 435 1.38 -0.79 34.86
CA ASN A 435 1.68 0.21 35.90
C ASN A 435 1.46 1.61 35.32
N MET A 436 0.45 2.32 35.83
CA MET A 436 0.02 3.62 35.32
C MET A 436 0.99 4.72 35.78
N ASP A 437 2.13 4.85 35.14
CA ASP A 437 3.18 5.81 35.52
C ASP A 437 3.46 6.91 34.48
N GLY A 438 2.74 6.87 33.34
CA GLY A 438 2.94 7.79 32.24
C GLY A 438 4.14 7.44 31.37
N ASN A 439 4.62 6.19 31.44
CA ASN A 439 5.77 5.71 30.69
C ASN A 439 5.35 4.56 29.75
N ASN A 440 6.04 4.41 28.64
CA ASN A 440 5.78 3.33 27.70
C ASN A 440 6.75 2.13 27.85
N THR A 441 7.57 2.07 28.89
CA THR A 441 8.65 1.06 29.03
C THR A 441 8.16 -0.38 29.18
N GLU A 442 6.98 -0.60 29.72
CA GLU A 442 6.38 -1.93 29.89
C GLU A 442 5.56 -2.37 28.67
N TRP A 443 5.28 -1.45 27.76
CA TRP A 443 4.65 -1.75 26.48
C TRP A 443 5.71 -2.29 25.50
N ARG A 444 5.32 -3.21 24.65
CA ARG A 444 6.25 -3.95 23.81
C ARG A 444 6.00 -3.66 22.33
N ASN A 445 7.05 -3.62 21.54
CA ASN A 445 6.90 -3.59 20.09
C ASN A 445 6.19 -4.84 19.52
N THR A 446 6.16 -5.92 20.31
CA THR A 446 5.41 -7.16 19.99
C THR A 446 3.92 -7.08 20.26
N ASP A 447 3.43 -6.06 20.98
CA ASP A 447 2.00 -5.87 21.21
C ASP A 447 1.34 -5.32 19.95
N GLU A 448 0.16 -5.82 19.64
CA GLU A 448 -0.62 -5.35 18.49
C GLU A 448 -0.98 -3.87 18.67
N ALA A 449 -1.00 -3.13 17.57
CA ALA A 449 -1.19 -1.69 17.59
C ALA A 449 -2.13 -1.18 16.52
N LEU A 450 -2.80 -0.08 16.82
CA LEU A 450 -3.48 0.79 15.86
C LEU A 450 -2.60 2.00 15.58
N TYR A 451 -2.71 2.56 14.39
CA TYR A 451 -1.99 3.76 13.99
C TYR A 451 -2.96 4.88 13.61
N ILE A 452 -2.67 6.09 14.07
CA ILE A 452 -3.40 7.28 13.70
C ILE A 452 -2.44 8.43 13.45
N CYS A 453 -2.78 9.32 12.53
CA CYS A 453 -2.04 10.56 12.29
C CYS A 453 -3.00 11.72 12.00
N SER A 454 -2.55 12.93 12.27
CA SER A 454 -3.18 14.16 11.83
C SER A 454 -2.55 14.65 10.51
N LEU A 455 -3.24 15.53 9.81
CA LEU A 455 -2.75 16.17 8.57
C LEU A 455 -1.44 16.96 8.76
N GLY A 456 -1.04 17.24 9.99
CA GLY A 456 0.14 18.03 10.33
C GLY A 456 1.34 17.24 10.83
N GLU A 457 1.45 15.99 10.51
CA GLU A 457 2.55 15.10 10.91
C GLU A 457 2.51 14.56 12.35
N THR A 458 1.64 15.05 13.22
CA THR A 458 1.42 14.44 14.54
C THR A 458 0.82 13.05 14.37
N LYS A 459 1.40 12.05 15.03
CA LYS A 459 1.03 10.65 14.88
C LYS A 459 1.15 9.87 16.17
N ALA A 460 0.38 8.79 16.28
CA ALA A 460 0.47 7.90 17.44
C ALA A 460 0.32 6.43 17.03
N LEU A 461 1.03 5.57 17.77
CA LEU A 461 0.67 4.17 17.92
C LEU A 461 -0.16 3.99 19.18
N VAL A 462 -1.25 3.24 19.05
CA VAL A 462 -2.16 2.97 20.15
C VAL A 462 -2.15 1.48 20.42
N ARG A 463 -1.77 1.10 21.65
CA ARG A 463 -1.73 -0.28 22.11
C ARG A 463 -2.73 -0.51 23.21
N MET A 464 -3.20 -1.73 23.34
CA MET A 464 -4.14 -2.11 24.39
C MET A 464 -3.63 -3.32 25.16
N ALA A 465 -3.87 -3.29 26.47
CA ALA A 465 -3.67 -4.43 27.36
C ALA A 465 -4.93 -4.62 28.20
N SER A 466 -5.11 -5.81 28.75
CA SER A 466 -6.19 -6.06 29.69
C SER A 466 -5.78 -7.05 30.76
N ASP A 467 -6.29 -6.86 31.95
CA ASP A 467 -6.24 -7.83 33.04
C ASP A 467 -7.67 -8.23 33.45
N LYS A 468 -7.82 -8.89 34.59
CA LYS A 468 -9.13 -9.32 35.10
C LYS A 468 -10.12 -8.17 35.25
N ASP A 469 -9.66 -6.99 35.65
CA ASP A 469 -10.52 -5.90 36.14
C ASP A 469 -10.53 -4.70 35.18
N ASN A 470 -9.45 -4.46 34.42
CA ASN A 470 -9.25 -3.25 33.64
C ASN A 470 -8.89 -3.52 32.18
N VAL A 471 -9.17 -2.53 31.36
CA VAL A 471 -8.57 -2.34 30.02
C VAL A 471 -7.63 -1.16 30.12
N TYR A 472 -6.43 -1.32 29.60
CA TYR A 472 -5.41 -0.30 29.52
C TYR A 472 -5.19 0.12 28.07
N VAL A 473 -5.02 1.41 27.84
CA VAL A 473 -4.77 1.97 26.50
C VAL A 473 -3.56 2.88 26.59
N LEU A 474 -2.56 2.61 25.76
CA LEU A 474 -1.42 3.49 25.54
C LEU A 474 -1.65 4.29 24.27
N PHE A 475 -1.44 5.60 24.34
CA PHE A 475 -1.13 6.46 23.20
C PHE A 475 0.34 6.88 23.29
N ASP A 476 1.15 6.44 22.36
CA ASP A 476 2.54 6.89 22.20
C ASP A 476 2.56 7.87 21.02
N VAL A 477 2.57 9.17 21.35
CA VAL A 477 2.38 10.26 20.40
C VAL A 477 3.71 10.88 20.03
N LYS A 478 3.96 11.02 18.73
CA LYS A 478 5.01 11.89 18.17
C LYS A 478 4.39 13.19 17.71
N ASP A 479 4.85 14.26 18.33
CA ASP A 479 4.42 15.62 18.08
C ASP A 479 5.62 16.55 18.28
N LYS A 480 5.89 17.36 17.28
CA LYS A 480 7.02 18.31 17.28
C LYS A 480 6.70 19.65 17.94
N ASP A 481 5.43 19.86 18.28
CA ASP A 481 4.95 21.15 18.82
C ASP A 481 3.78 20.90 19.78
N ILE A 482 4.11 20.30 20.93
CA ILE A 482 3.13 19.86 21.94
C ILE A 482 2.37 21.05 22.51
N SER A 483 1.07 20.91 22.65
CA SER A 483 0.21 21.84 23.37
C SER A 483 -0.52 21.15 24.52
N LYS A 484 -0.74 21.87 25.62
CA LYS A 484 -1.66 21.44 26.70
C LYS A 484 -3.10 21.22 26.21
N ASP A 485 -3.43 21.76 25.02
CA ASP A 485 -4.75 21.66 24.42
C ASP A 485 -4.87 20.49 23.44
N ASP A 486 -3.75 19.86 23.09
CA ASP A 486 -3.74 18.59 22.35
C ASP A 486 -4.34 17.49 23.19
N TYR A 487 -4.99 16.54 22.54
CA TYR A 487 -5.59 15.42 23.24
C TYR A 487 -5.75 14.18 22.37
N VAL A 488 -5.87 13.07 23.04
CA VAL A 488 -6.26 11.80 22.48
C VAL A 488 -7.62 11.39 23.02
N THR A 489 -8.36 10.64 22.23
CA THR A 489 -9.64 10.07 22.66
C THR A 489 -9.69 8.58 22.31
N VAL A 490 -10.08 7.75 23.26
CA VAL A 490 -10.47 6.38 23.00
C VAL A 490 -11.97 6.23 23.18
N PHE A 491 -12.58 5.51 22.25
CA PHE A 491 -14.01 5.20 22.24
C PHE A 491 -14.19 3.69 22.32
N PHE A 492 -15.18 3.24 23.08
CA PHE A 492 -15.57 1.84 23.17
C PHE A 492 -17.06 1.66 22.96
N ALA A 493 -17.45 0.63 22.20
CA ALA A 493 -18.83 0.33 21.91
C ALA A 493 -19.14 -1.17 22.02
N ASP A 494 -20.41 -1.48 22.13
CA ASP A 494 -20.94 -2.84 22.22
C ASP A 494 -20.79 -3.54 20.85
N PRO A 495 -20.09 -4.67 20.76
CA PRO A 495 -19.88 -5.38 19.49
C PRO A 495 -21.17 -5.94 18.87
N GLU A 496 -22.23 -6.09 19.65
CA GLU A 496 -23.54 -6.56 19.19
C GLU A 496 -24.48 -5.42 18.75
N LYS A 497 -23.99 -4.17 18.78
CA LYS A 497 -24.77 -2.98 18.42
C LYS A 497 -24.10 -2.22 17.28
N THR A 498 -24.92 -1.65 16.42
CA THR A 498 -24.50 -0.80 15.32
C THR A 498 -24.67 0.70 15.62
N ASN A 499 -25.00 1.04 16.87
CA ASN A 499 -25.26 2.40 17.31
C ASN A 499 -24.49 2.76 18.59
N LEU A 500 -24.45 4.03 18.91
CA LEU A 500 -23.70 4.58 20.03
C LEU A 500 -24.40 4.49 21.40
N SER A 501 -25.51 3.77 21.52
CA SER A 501 -26.35 3.81 22.72
C SER A 501 -25.65 3.36 24.03
N ARG A 502 -24.63 2.52 23.92
CA ARG A 502 -23.79 2.06 25.04
C ARG A 502 -22.33 2.43 24.88
N ALA A 503 -22.01 3.25 23.88
CA ALA A 503 -20.66 3.66 23.66
C ALA A 503 -20.19 4.64 24.76
N VAL A 504 -18.95 4.50 25.16
CA VAL A 504 -18.27 5.36 26.11
C VAL A 504 -17.02 5.95 25.46
N ARG A 505 -16.54 7.06 25.97
CA ARG A 505 -15.30 7.70 25.53
C ARG A 505 -14.50 8.23 26.70
N VAL A 506 -13.18 8.25 26.54
CA VAL A 506 -12.23 8.86 27.47
C VAL A 506 -11.33 9.78 26.69
N LYS A 507 -11.25 11.02 27.10
CA LYS A 507 -10.42 12.08 26.51
C LYS A 507 -9.31 12.47 27.48
N ALA A 508 -8.09 12.46 27.02
CA ALA A 508 -6.91 12.78 27.82
C ALA A 508 -5.90 13.61 27.01
N SER A 509 -5.05 14.35 27.69
CA SER A 509 -3.95 15.11 27.11
C SER A 509 -2.63 14.74 27.79
N CYS A 510 -1.53 15.31 27.33
CA CYS A 510 -0.24 15.22 28.00
C CYS A 510 -0.27 15.69 29.47
N MET A 511 -1.33 16.44 29.87
CA MET A 511 -1.56 16.93 31.24
C MET A 511 -2.50 16.03 32.06
N GLY A 512 -2.95 14.89 31.53
CA GLY A 512 -3.83 13.93 32.18
C GLY A 512 -5.26 13.90 31.68
N LEU A 513 -6.18 13.36 32.48
CA LEU A 513 -7.58 13.21 32.13
C LEU A 513 -8.27 14.55 31.86
N LYS A 514 -8.86 14.71 30.68
CA LYS A 514 -9.73 15.86 30.38
C LYS A 514 -11.19 15.60 30.75
N ASN A 515 -11.78 14.52 30.21
CA ASN A 515 -13.11 14.07 30.60
C ASN A 515 -13.40 12.65 30.14
N SER A 516 -14.43 12.05 30.72
CA SER A 516 -14.94 10.75 30.31
C SER A 516 -16.46 10.69 30.40
N GLY A 517 -17.10 9.78 29.69
CA GLY A 517 -18.55 9.62 29.77
C GLY A 517 -19.15 8.85 28.61
N PRO A 518 -20.49 8.66 28.62
CA PRO A 518 -21.21 8.04 27.53
C PRO A 518 -21.16 8.94 26.29
N MET A 519 -21.14 8.33 25.10
CA MET A 519 -21.24 9.06 23.85
C MET A 519 -22.64 9.61 23.60
N ALA A 520 -23.66 8.85 24.02
CA ALA A 520 -25.03 9.34 24.02
C ALA A 520 -25.28 10.23 25.22
N GLY A 521 -25.50 11.53 24.99
CA GLY A 521 -25.77 12.51 26.03
C GLY A 521 -24.60 13.44 26.35
N THR A 522 -24.70 14.11 27.50
CA THR A 522 -23.69 15.10 27.90
C THR A 522 -22.45 14.44 28.49
N TRP A 523 -21.28 14.95 28.13
CA TRP A 523 -20.03 14.56 28.77
C TRP A 523 -20.06 14.80 30.27
N LYS A 524 -19.60 13.81 31.04
CA LYS A 524 -19.41 13.92 32.46
C LYS A 524 -17.98 13.50 32.82
N GLU A 525 -17.28 14.31 33.53
CA GLU A 525 -15.93 13.97 34.00
C GLU A 525 -15.96 12.71 34.88
N ALA A 526 -14.97 11.84 34.65
CA ALA A 526 -14.69 10.66 35.47
C ALA A 526 -15.87 9.72 35.74
N ASN A 527 -16.93 9.75 34.98
CA ASN A 527 -18.12 8.93 35.23
C ASN A 527 -17.97 7.45 34.82
N VAL A 528 -16.90 7.09 34.09
CA VAL A 528 -16.57 5.69 33.74
C VAL A 528 -15.46 5.10 34.61
N GLY A 529 -14.98 5.82 35.58
CA GLY A 529 -13.90 5.37 36.49
C GLY A 529 -12.53 5.30 35.82
N ALA A 530 -12.34 6.04 34.73
CA ALA A 530 -11.06 6.08 34.05
C ALA A 530 -9.98 6.77 34.89
N ALA A 531 -8.78 6.19 34.96
CA ALA A 531 -7.57 6.82 35.47
C ALA A 531 -6.62 7.09 34.31
N VAL A 532 -5.85 8.17 34.39
CA VAL A 532 -4.91 8.58 33.35
C VAL A 532 -3.58 8.95 33.98
N SER A 533 -2.49 8.43 33.43
CA SER A 533 -1.12 8.89 33.65
C SER A 533 -0.54 9.38 32.33
N ALA A 534 0.20 10.46 32.35
CA ALA A 534 0.77 11.05 31.16
C ALA A 534 2.14 11.67 31.44
N SER A 535 2.96 11.70 30.41
CA SER A 535 4.23 12.41 30.39
C SER A 535 4.47 13.03 29.01
N TYR A 536 5.33 14.01 28.96
CA TYR A 536 5.73 14.64 27.69
C TYR A 536 7.24 14.88 27.69
N ASP A 537 7.80 14.98 26.50
CA ASP A 537 9.20 15.26 26.25
C ASP A 537 9.26 16.50 25.34
N GLY A 538 9.45 17.66 25.97
CA GLY A 538 9.39 18.98 25.35
C GLY A 538 8.65 20.00 26.20
N THR A 539 8.12 21.04 25.60
CA THR A 539 7.40 22.14 26.25
C THR A 539 5.95 22.18 25.79
N PRO A 540 4.94 21.92 26.68
CA PRO A 540 3.54 21.88 26.25
C PRO A 540 2.96 23.30 26.00
N SER A 541 3.59 24.00 25.05
CA SER A 541 3.25 25.35 24.62
C SER A 541 3.70 25.55 23.16
N LEU A 542 2.79 25.87 22.27
CA LEU A 542 3.04 26.00 20.84
C LEU A 542 4.20 26.95 20.49
N ASN A 543 4.99 26.55 19.52
CA ASN A 543 6.06 27.33 18.88
C ASN A 543 7.17 27.81 19.85
N VAL A 544 7.47 27.04 20.88
CA VAL A 544 8.54 27.39 21.86
C VAL A 544 9.85 26.69 21.47
N ASP A 545 9.80 25.39 21.24
CA ASP A 545 10.93 24.53 20.87
C ASP A 545 10.44 23.35 20.02
N GLU A 546 11.33 22.52 19.54
CA GLU A 546 10.97 21.28 18.86
C GLU A 546 10.85 20.16 19.91
N ASP A 547 9.65 19.60 20.02
CA ASP A 547 9.32 18.56 20.97
C ASP A 547 9.54 17.15 20.39
N ASN A 548 9.57 16.14 21.28
CA ASN A 548 9.64 14.73 20.89
C ASN A 548 8.30 13.99 21.01
N GLY A 549 7.30 14.59 21.60
CA GLY A 549 5.97 14.03 21.78
C GLY A 549 5.60 13.71 23.23
N TYR A 550 4.55 12.96 23.42
CA TYR A 550 4.01 12.64 24.73
C TYR A 550 3.44 11.21 24.81
N VAL A 551 3.29 10.72 26.01
CA VAL A 551 2.67 9.43 26.32
C VAL A 551 1.41 9.67 27.13
N VAL A 552 0.35 8.95 26.80
CA VAL A 552 -0.88 8.89 27.61
C VAL A 552 -1.23 7.44 27.85
N GLU A 553 -1.30 7.05 29.12
CA GLU A 553 -1.84 5.77 29.56
C GLU A 553 -3.22 5.98 30.18
N ILE A 554 -4.17 5.15 29.78
CA ILE A 554 -5.54 5.21 30.26
C ILE A 554 -5.90 3.83 30.83
N SER A 555 -6.37 3.77 32.05
CA SER A 555 -6.95 2.57 32.65
C SER A 555 -8.45 2.76 32.82
N ILE A 556 -9.25 1.77 32.39
CA ILE A 556 -10.72 1.82 32.46
C ILE A 556 -11.22 0.50 33.04
N PRO A 557 -12.05 0.52 34.11
CA PRO A 557 -12.65 -0.69 34.62
C PRO A 557 -13.51 -1.41 33.58
N LYS A 558 -13.29 -2.71 33.38
CA LYS A 558 -14.09 -3.53 32.43
C LYS A 558 -15.59 -3.44 32.73
N SER A 559 -15.97 -3.27 34.00
CA SER A 559 -17.36 -3.09 34.41
C SER A 559 -18.05 -1.85 33.84
N SER A 560 -17.26 -0.86 33.43
CA SER A 560 -17.74 0.39 32.79
C SER A 560 -17.79 0.29 31.26
N LEU A 561 -17.26 -0.77 30.66
CA LEU A 561 -17.19 -0.97 29.22
C LEU A 561 -18.29 -1.92 28.73
N PRO A 562 -18.79 -1.74 27.52
CA PRO A 562 -19.82 -2.62 26.93
C PRO A 562 -19.19 -3.90 26.35
N VAL A 563 -18.42 -4.63 27.17
CA VAL A 563 -17.77 -5.89 26.76
C VAL A 563 -18.80 -6.99 26.54
N ARG A 564 -18.65 -7.77 25.46
CA ARG A 564 -19.44 -8.94 25.11
C ARG A 564 -18.54 -10.08 24.66
N ASN A 565 -18.68 -11.23 25.31
CA ASN A 565 -17.92 -12.44 24.94
C ASN A 565 -16.41 -12.19 24.81
N GLY A 566 -15.83 -11.40 25.73
CA GLY A 566 -14.42 -11.02 25.69
C GLY A 566 -14.05 -10.03 24.59
N LYS A 567 -15.01 -9.39 23.94
CA LYS A 567 -14.76 -8.40 22.87
C LYS A 567 -15.39 -7.04 23.18
N VAL A 568 -14.80 -6.01 22.61
CA VAL A 568 -15.34 -4.65 22.59
C VAL A 568 -14.97 -4.00 21.25
N LEU A 569 -15.81 -3.11 20.73
CA LEU A 569 -15.40 -2.27 19.61
C LEU A 569 -14.65 -1.05 20.13
N ALA A 570 -13.60 -0.67 19.42
CA ALA A 570 -12.83 0.54 19.72
C ALA A 570 -12.68 1.43 18.50
N ASN A 571 -12.63 2.74 18.75
CA ASN A 571 -12.13 3.75 17.83
C ASN A 571 -11.18 4.66 18.62
N VAL A 572 -10.23 5.26 17.95
CA VAL A 572 -9.28 6.17 18.54
C VAL A 572 -9.18 7.44 17.72
N ALA A 573 -8.96 8.56 18.40
CA ALA A 573 -8.83 9.87 17.78
C ALA A 573 -7.66 10.65 18.38
N LEU A 574 -7.07 11.49 17.55
CA LEU A 574 -5.98 12.41 17.87
C LEU A 574 -6.42 13.82 17.49
N PHE A 575 -6.29 14.76 18.41
CA PHE A 575 -6.49 16.18 18.15
C PHE A 575 -5.18 16.92 18.35
N ASP A 576 -4.75 17.61 17.33
CA ASP A 576 -3.62 18.50 17.33
C ASP A 576 -4.14 19.92 17.07
N ILE A 577 -3.96 20.82 18.04
CA ILE A 577 -4.48 22.20 17.96
C ILE A 577 -3.84 23.00 16.82
N LYS A 578 -2.59 22.70 16.48
CA LYS A 578 -1.88 23.36 15.39
C LYS A 578 -2.59 23.14 14.04
N ASN A 579 -3.20 21.98 13.88
CA ASN A 579 -3.92 21.57 12.67
C ASN A 579 -5.44 21.79 12.76
N GLY A 580 -5.95 22.05 13.96
CA GLY A 580 -7.32 22.48 14.20
C GLY A 580 -8.41 21.44 13.97
N GLY A 581 -8.07 20.14 13.98
CA GLY A 581 -9.01 19.06 13.73
C GLY A 581 -8.82 17.85 14.63
N GLU A 582 -9.89 17.09 14.87
CA GLU A 582 -9.82 15.75 15.46
C GLU A 582 -9.85 14.73 14.33
N ASP A 583 -8.76 14.00 14.17
CA ASP A 583 -8.65 12.88 13.24
C ASP A 583 -8.93 11.58 13.98
N ALA A 584 -9.73 10.71 13.40
CA ALA A 584 -10.05 9.40 13.98
C ALA A 584 -9.83 8.30 12.92
N ILE A 585 -9.51 7.08 13.37
CA ILE A 585 -9.42 5.92 12.46
C ILE A 585 -10.72 5.76 11.68
N VAL A 586 -11.86 5.89 12.37
CA VAL A 586 -13.19 5.95 11.75
C VAL A 586 -13.79 7.32 12.09
N PRO A 587 -14.27 8.10 11.11
CA PRO A 587 -14.85 9.41 11.37
C PRO A 587 -15.93 9.37 12.45
N THR A 588 -15.81 10.21 13.48
CA THR A 588 -16.72 10.24 14.63
C THR A 588 -18.09 10.88 14.31
N THR A 589 -18.21 11.50 13.15
CA THR A 589 -19.46 12.06 12.63
C THR A 589 -20.42 11.00 12.11
N GLU A 590 -19.97 9.78 11.88
CA GLU A 590 -20.81 8.65 11.51
C GLU A 590 -21.63 8.20 12.72
N SER A 591 -22.92 7.96 12.52
CA SER A 591 -23.88 7.61 13.58
C SER A 591 -23.80 6.15 14.05
N GLY A 592 -22.91 5.35 13.47
CA GLY A 592 -22.80 3.91 13.67
C GLY A 592 -21.43 3.46 14.14
N THR A 593 -21.34 2.21 14.53
CA THR A 593 -20.11 1.54 14.99
C THR A 593 -19.69 0.40 14.05
N GLU A 594 -20.29 0.31 12.87
CA GLU A 594 -20.08 -0.79 11.92
C GLU A 594 -18.62 -0.93 11.48
N LYS A 595 -17.91 0.19 11.41
CA LYS A 595 -16.49 0.23 11.00
C LYS A 595 -15.51 0.34 12.16
N TRP A 596 -15.98 0.36 13.41
CA TRP A 596 -15.07 0.41 14.56
C TRP A 596 -14.29 -0.89 14.71
N ILE A 597 -13.04 -0.76 15.10
CA ILE A 597 -12.11 -1.88 15.22
C ILE A 597 -12.56 -2.84 16.34
N SER A 598 -12.55 -4.14 16.07
CA SER A 598 -12.83 -5.14 17.10
C SER A 598 -11.58 -5.39 17.94
N VAL A 599 -11.72 -5.33 19.26
CA VAL A 599 -10.66 -5.62 20.23
C VAL A 599 -11.06 -6.83 21.06
N THR A 600 -10.24 -7.89 20.99
CA THR A 600 -10.38 -9.05 21.86
C THR A 600 -9.68 -8.75 23.19
N LEU A 601 -10.37 -8.99 24.29
CA LEU A 601 -9.89 -8.83 25.67
C LEU A 601 -9.77 -10.21 26.32
N ASP A 602 -8.66 -10.47 26.99
CA ASP A 602 -8.49 -11.70 27.79
C ASP A 602 -9.18 -11.61 29.14
#